data_ad638027f71c0d81bbc18fe887b4331e
#
_entry.id   ad638027f71c0d81bbc18fe887b4331e
#
_cell.length_a   1.000
_cell.length_b   1.000
_cell.length_c   1.000
_cell.angle_alpha   90.00
_cell.angle_beta   90.00
_cell.angle_gamma   90.00
#
_symmetry.space_group_name_H-M   'P 1'
#
loop_
_entity.id
_entity.type
_entity.pdbx_description
1 polymer ?
#
loop_
_entity_poly.entity_id
_entity_poly.type
_entity_poly.pdbx_seq_one_letter_code
_entity_poly.pdbx_strand_id
1 'polypeptide(L)'
;IEAANPSFGALGAWWLFACSTWPGPRTPLPAPTTTTTAPVLVIGSPHDPATPYAGAVALADLIGPNARLLTSDVDGHTSFGRSRCVGTVVTRLLLEARLQSATRCD
;
A
#
# COMPACT_ATOMS: atom_id res chain seq x y z
N ILE A 1 -6.21 -19.10 -8.98
CA ILE A 1 -5.78 -17.98 -9.85
C ILE A 1 -6.16 -18.26 -11.30
N GLU A 2 -5.82 -19.42 -11.85
CA GLU A 2 -6.13 -19.79 -13.24
C GLU A 2 -7.65 -19.86 -13.50
N ALA A 3 -8.40 -20.46 -12.60
CA ALA A 3 -9.87 -20.52 -12.70
C ALA A 3 -10.54 -19.15 -12.61
N ALA A 4 -9.94 -18.20 -11.88
CA ALA A 4 -10.46 -16.84 -11.75
C ALA A 4 -10.11 -15.93 -12.94
N ASN A 5 -9.04 -16.27 -13.69
CA ASN A 5 -8.62 -15.51 -14.86
C ASN A 5 -8.02 -16.47 -15.92
N PRO A 6 -8.84 -17.00 -16.84
CA PRO A 6 -8.38 -17.99 -17.84
C PRO A 6 -7.30 -17.45 -18.78
N SER A 7 -7.29 -16.14 -19.06
CA SER A 7 -6.35 -15.53 -20.00
C SER A 7 -4.97 -15.29 -19.42
N PHE A 8 -4.88 -14.90 -18.15
CA PHE A 8 -3.63 -14.47 -17.52
C PHE A 8 -3.30 -15.21 -16.24
N GLY A 9 -4.19 -16.09 -15.76
CA GLY A 9 -4.02 -16.81 -14.49
C GLY A 9 -2.78 -17.71 -14.46
N ALA A 10 -2.47 -18.38 -15.57
CA ALA A 10 -1.27 -19.17 -15.69
C ALA A 10 0.00 -18.30 -15.56
N LEU A 11 0.05 -17.16 -16.24
CA LEU A 11 1.17 -16.22 -16.13
C LEU A 11 1.34 -15.71 -14.70
N GLY A 12 0.24 -15.37 -14.02
CA GLY A 12 0.24 -14.95 -12.62
C GLY A 12 0.74 -16.05 -11.67
N ALA A 13 0.41 -17.32 -11.96
CA ALA A 13 0.88 -18.47 -11.17
C ALA A 13 2.41 -18.65 -11.26
N TRP A 14 3.01 -18.36 -12.43
CA TRP A 14 4.47 -18.45 -12.60
C TRP A 14 5.25 -17.50 -11.69
N TRP A 15 4.73 -16.30 -11.43
CA TRP A 15 5.36 -15.37 -10.48
C TRP A 15 5.39 -15.91 -9.05
N LEU A 16 4.40 -16.72 -8.68
CA LEU A 16 4.33 -17.37 -7.36
C LEU A 16 5.19 -18.62 -7.28
N PHE A 17 5.62 -19.18 -8.40
CA PHE A 17 6.42 -20.39 -8.43
C PHE A 17 7.76 -20.23 -7.70
N ALA A 18 8.40 -19.07 -7.82
CA ALA A 18 9.64 -18.78 -7.10
C ALA A 18 9.46 -18.87 -5.57
N CYS A 19 8.27 -18.54 -5.06
CA CYS A 19 7.96 -18.65 -3.64
C CYS A 19 7.65 -20.10 -3.22
N SER A 20 7.20 -20.96 -4.15
CA SER A 20 6.87 -22.36 -3.85
C SER A 20 8.11 -23.22 -3.55
N THR A 21 9.25 -22.83 -4.10
CA THR A 21 10.55 -23.50 -3.91
C THR A 21 11.42 -22.83 -2.83
N TRP A 22 10.90 -21.80 -2.16
CA TRP A 22 11.65 -21.10 -1.11
C TRP A 22 11.96 -22.02 0.06
N PRO A 23 13.24 -22.22 0.43
CA PRO A 23 13.65 -23.17 1.47
C PRO A 23 13.40 -22.68 2.90
N GLY A 24 12.88 -21.48 3.05
CA GLY A 24 12.60 -20.87 4.36
C GLY A 24 11.44 -21.54 5.10
N PRO A 25 11.37 -21.40 6.42
CA PRO A 25 10.26 -21.93 7.21
C PRO A 25 8.94 -21.29 6.79
N ARG A 26 7.88 -22.11 6.66
CA ARG A 26 6.52 -21.65 6.40
C ARG A 26 5.83 -21.23 7.73
N THR A 27 6.44 -20.29 8.43
CA THR A 27 5.86 -19.77 9.68
C THR A 27 4.84 -18.70 9.34
N PRO A 28 3.61 -18.76 9.86
CA PRO A 28 2.67 -17.66 9.72
C PRO A 28 3.29 -16.36 10.25
N LEU A 29 3.08 -15.27 9.52
CA LEU A 29 3.48 -13.97 10.03
C LEU A 29 2.74 -13.70 11.34
N PRO A 30 3.42 -13.18 12.37
CA PRO A 30 2.75 -12.77 13.59
C PRO A 30 1.68 -11.73 13.26
N ALA A 31 0.59 -11.72 14.03
CA ALA A 31 -0.40 -10.67 13.91
C ALA A 31 0.30 -9.30 14.06
N PRO A 32 0.12 -8.38 13.12
CA PRO A 32 0.74 -7.07 13.23
C PRO A 32 0.21 -6.35 14.46
N THR A 33 1.11 -5.94 15.32
CA THR A 33 0.82 -5.09 16.47
C THR A 33 1.48 -3.75 16.23
N THR A 34 0.71 -2.68 16.17
CA THR A 34 1.28 -1.35 16.00
C THR A 34 1.24 -0.62 17.32
N THR A 35 2.41 -0.31 17.83
CA THR A 35 2.60 0.55 19.02
C THR A 35 3.30 1.86 18.65
N THR A 36 3.35 2.18 17.35
CA THR A 36 4.04 3.40 16.90
C THR A 36 3.33 4.65 17.42
N THR A 37 4.12 5.57 17.95
CA THR A 37 3.68 6.93 18.27
C THR A 37 4.03 7.92 17.16
N ALA A 38 4.84 7.48 16.19
CA ALA A 38 5.21 8.30 15.04
C ALA A 38 4.04 8.41 14.05
N PRO A 39 3.87 9.56 13.40
CA PRO A 39 2.86 9.73 12.37
C PRO A 39 3.18 8.86 11.14
N VAL A 40 2.19 8.12 10.65
CA VAL A 40 2.30 7.24 9.48
C VAL A 40 1.36 7.74 8.39
N LEU A 41 1.89 7.99 7.20
CA LEU A 41 1.10 8.30 6.02
C LEU A 41 1.01 7.05 5.14
N VAL A 42 -0.20 6.54 4.95
CA VAL A 42 -0.50 5.46 4.03
C VAL A 42 -1.05 6.09 2.75
N ILE A 43 -0.42 5.80 1.61
CA ILE A 43 -0.85 6.32 0.32
C ILE A 43 -1.38 5.17 -0.52
N GLY A 44 -2.60 5.29 -1.02
CA GLY A 44 -3.22 4.29 -1.88
C GLY A 44 -3.90 4.92 -3.08
N SER A 45 -3.90 4.21 -4.22
CA SER A 45 -4.65 4.62 -5.41
C SER A 45 -5.68 3.55 -5.79
N PRO A 46 -6.94 3.95 -6.07
CA PRO A 46 -7.93 3.04 -6.67
C PRO A 46 -7.51 2.52 -8.04
N HIS A 47 -6.62 3.23 -8.72
CA HIS A 47 -6.14 2.95 -10.08
C HIS A 47 -4.76 2.26 -10.10
N ASP A 48 -4.31 1.73 -8.95
CA ASP A 48 -3.05 0.99 -8.87
C ASP A 48 -3.26 -0.48 -9.32
N PRO A 49 -2.64 -0.92 -10.44
CA PRO A 49 -2.81 -2.27 -10.94
C PRO A 49 -2.01 -3.33 -10.16
N ALA A 50 -1.06 -2.92 -9.31
CA ALA A 50 -0.15 -3.82 -8.62
C ALA A 50 -0.54 -4.06 -7.15
N THR A 51 -1.02 -3.00 -6.47
CA THR A 51 -1.40 -3.08 -5.06
C THR A 51 -2.86 -2.63 -4.86
N PRO A 52 -3.75 -3.54 -4.41
CA PRO A 52 -5.15 -3.21 -4.22
C PRO A 52 -5.35 -2.09 -3.19
N TYR A 53 -6.14 -1.08 -3.53
CA TYR A 53 -6.47 0.06 -2.66
C TYR A 53 -7.05 -0.40 -1.30
N ALA A 54 -7.84 -1.48 -1.29
CA ALA A 54 -8.38 -2.05 -0.06
C ALA A 54 -7.27 -2.45 0.95
N GLY A 55 -6.08 -2.81 0.47
CA GLY A 55 -4.92 -3.08 1.32
C GLY A 55 -4.40 -1.82 2.02
N ALA A 56 -4.40 -0.68 1.34
CA ALA A 56 -4.02 0.60 1.94
C ALA A 56 -5.02 1.04 3.02
N VAL A 57 -6.32 0.85 2.76
CA VAL A 57 -7.38 1.11 3.75
C VAL A 57 -7.16 0.24 4.98
N ALA A 58 -7.05 -1.08 4.80
CA ALA A 58 -6.87 -2.02 5.90
C ALA A 58 -5.59 -1.74 6.70
N LEU A 59 -4.51 -1.33 6.04
CA LEU A 59 -3.26 -0.96 6.73
C LEU A 59 -3.43 0.31 7.58
N ALA A 60 -4.10 1.33 7.05
CA ALA A 60 -4.36 2.54 7.81
C ALA A 60 -5.24 2.26 9.05
N ASP A 61 -6.28 1.46 8.89
CA ASP A 61 -7.16 1.04 9.99
C ASP A 61 -6.39 0.23 11.05
N LEU A 62 -5.51 -0.67 10.62
CA LEU A 62 -4.67 -1.48 11.50
C LEU A 62 -3.72 -0.64 12.35
N ILE A 63 -3.09 0.38 11.75
CA ILE A 63 -2.19 1.31 12.46
C ILE A 63 -2.99 2.21 13.41
N GLY A 64 -4.22 2.54 13.05
CA GLY A 64 -5.14 3.31 13.88
C GLY A 64 -4.85 4.80 13.94
N PRO A 65 -4.98 5.46 15.12
CA PRO A 65 -5.04 6.92 15.22
C PRO A 65 -3.76 7.65 14.76
N ASN A 66 -2.63 6.96 14.72
CA ASN A 66 -1.37 7.52 14.24
C ASN A 66 -1.20 7.41 12.72
N ALA A 67 -2.14 6.78 12.03
CA ALA A 67 -2.17 6.71 10.57
C ALA A 67 -3.10 7.74 9.94
N ARG A 68 -2.74 8.14 8.72
CA ARG A 68 -3.60 8.89 7.81
C ARG A 68 -3.56 8.21 6.44
N LEU A 69 -4.73 7.84 5.93
CA LEU A 69 -4.86 7.40 4.55
C LEU A 69 -4.95 8.64 3.64
N LEU A 70 -4.10 8.68 2.64
CA LEU A 70 -4.15 9.63 1.53
C LEU A 70 -4.54 8.86 0.26
N THR A 71 -5.73 9.11 -0.24
CA THR A 71 -6.17 8.57 -1.52
C THR A 71 -5.59 9.41 -2.65
N SER A 72 -4.94 8.76 -3.59
CA SER A 72 -4.40 9.41 -4.79
C SER A 72 -5.12 8.89 -6.03
N ASP A 73 -5.63 9.78 -6.87
CA ASP A 73 -6.32 9.43 -8.13
C ASP A 73 -5.34 9.29 -9.31
N VAL A 74 -4.06 9.14 -9.05
CA VAL A 74 -3.06 8.90 -10.09
C VAL A 74 -3.16 7.48 -10.62
N ASP A 75 -3.25 7.34 -11.94
CA ASP A 75 -3.18 6.03 -12.59
C ASP A 75 -1.79 5.40 -12.47
N GLY A 76 -1.78 4.10 -12.16
CA GLY A 76 -0.57 3.29 -12.13
C GLY A 76 0.02 3.08 -10.74
N HIS A 77 1.10 2.30 -10.70
CA HIS A 77 1.73 1.89 -9.45
C HIS A 77 2.61 3.01 -8.90
N THR A 78 2.41 3.32 -7.61
CA THR A 78 3.02 4.42 -6.82
C THR A 78 2.59 5.82 -7.26
N SER A 79 2.37 6.72 -6.30
CA SER A 79 1.91 8.09 -6.55
C SER A 79 2.97 9.15 -6.24
N PHE A 80 3.94 8.84 -5.37
CA PHE A 80 5.04 9.75 -5.06
C PHE A 80 5.92 9.98 -6.30
N GLY A 81 6.22 11.23 -6.59
CA GLY A 81 6.95 11.62 -7.80
C GLY A 81 6.07 11.79 -9.05
N ARG A 82 4.79 11.36 -9.01
CA ARG A 82 3.84 11.46 -10.13
C ARG A 82 2.72 12.48 -9.86
N SER A 83 2.36 12.68 -8.60
CA SER A 83 1.41 13.71 -8.18
C SER A 83 2.14 14.79 -7.38
N ARG A 84 1.96 16.06 -7.82
CA ARG A 84 2.48 17.21 -7.07
C ARG A 84 1.80 17.32 -5.70
N CYS A 85 0.50 17.03 -5.62
CA CYS A 85 -0.25 17.03 -4.38
C CYS A 85 0.34 16.01 -3.39
N VAL A 86 0.51 14.76 -3.80
CA VAL A 86 1.12 13.70 -2.98
C VAL A 86 2.53 14.11 -2.54
N GLY A 87 3.35 14.62 -3.47
CA GLY A 87 4.69 15.10 -3.17
C GLY A 87 4.71 16.18 -2.10
N THR A 88 3.78 17.14 -2.15
CA THR A 88 3.64 18.18 -1.14
C THR A 88 3.29 17.62 0.24
N VAL A 89 2.32 16.70 0.31
CA VAL A 89 1.89 16.09 1.59
C VAL A 89 3.04 15.28 2.20
N VAL A 90 3.73 14.47 1.39
CA VAL A 90 4.89 13.68 1.86
C VAL A 90 6.01 14.57 2.34
N THR A 91 6.38 15.60 1.56
CA THR A 91 7.47 16.52 1.93
C THR A 91 7.17 17.22 3.25
N ARG A 92 5.95 17.68 3.45
CA ARG A 92 5.54 18.31 4.71
C ARG A 92 5.61 17.34 5.89
N LEU A 93 5.14 16.10 5.70
CA LEU A 93 5.28 15.08 6.75
C LEU A 93 6.74 14.87 7.16
N LEU A 94 7.64 14.78 6.18
CA LEU A 94 9.07 14.56 6.44
C LEU A 94 9.75 15.75 7.12
N LEU A 95 9.34 16.97 6.76
CA LEU A 95 9.93 18.20 7.33
C LEU A 95 9.33 18.59 8.69
N GLU A 96 8.03 18.35 8.87
CA GLU A 96 7.28 18.85 10.04
C GLU A 96 6.97 17.73 11.05
N ALA A 97 7.20 16.46 10.71
CA ALA A 97 6.81 15.26 11.48
C ALA A 97 5.32 15.28 11.87
N ARG A 98 4.45 15.83 11.02
CA ARG A 98 3.01 16.00 11.27
C ARG A 98 2.19 15.53 10.08
N LEU A 99 1.14 14.75 10.38
CA LEU A 99 0.13 14.39 9.38
C LEU A 99 -0.67 15.63 8.97
N GLN A 100 -0.76 15.85 7.67
CA GLN A 100 -1.61 16.89 7.10
C GLN A 100 -3.08 16.47 7.14
N SER A 101 -4.00 17.41 7.07
CA SER A 101 -5.45 17.15 7.03
C SER A 101 -5.92 16.56 5.69
N ALA A 102 -5.10 16.65 4.66
CA ALA A 102 -5.43 16.12 3.33
C ALA A 102 -5.67 14.60 3.39
N THR A 103 -6.79 14.18 2.81
CA THR A 103 -7.17 12.76 2.68
C THR A 103 -7.27 12.30 1.23
N ARG A 104 -7.18 13.22 0.27
CA ARG A 104 -7.27 12.96 -1.17
C ARG A 104 -6.37 13.91 -1.96
N CYS A 105 -5.79 13.38 -3.02
CA CYS A 105 -5.03 14.07 -4.05
C CYS A 105 -5.51 13.62 -5.44
N ASP A 106 -5.97 14.56 -6.24
CA ASP A 106 -6.42 14.35 -7.62
C ASP A 106 -5.27 14.59 -8.61
#